data_15a6767b6b2046b25ebf31fc8b8ebef3
#
_entry.id   15a6767b6b2046b25ebf31fc8b8ebef3
#
_cell.length_a   1.000
_cell.length_b   1.000
_cell.length_c   1.000
_cell.angle_alpha   90.00
_cell.angle_beta   90.00
_cell.angle_gamma   90.00
#
_symmetry.space_group_name_H-M   'P 1'
#
loop_
_entity.id
_entity.type
_entity.pdbx_description
1 polymer ?
#
loop_
_entity_poly.entity_id
_entity_poly.type
_entity_poly.pdbx_seq_one_letter_code
_entity_poly.pdbx_strand_id
1 'polypeptide(L)'
;MVGVLYILDEPSIGLHQRDNDKLLQALKHLRDLGNTLIVVEHDEDTMRAADYILDIGPAAGEHGGEIVAQGTAEDIMACEQSLTGQYLKGAKYIPIPEERRQGNGTYIEVIGAAEHNLKNIDVSIPIGTLTVVTGVSGSGKSTLVNEILYKGLAEAVYGTPHRPGKFREIRGTEYIDKIINIDQSPIGRTPRSNPATYTGVFDFIRQLYSQTPEAKVRGYKAGRFSFNIKGGRCEACRGDGIIRIEMNFLPDVYVPCEVCHGARYNRETLEVKYKGKTISDVLNMTVDDACDFFENIPRILNKLRTLQDVGLGYIRLGQPATTLSGGEAQRVKLATELSKRSTGRTLYILDEPTTGLHAADIHKLMDVLQMLVDGGDTVVVIEHNLDVVKAADYLVDLGPEGGDGGGTVVATGTPEDICQVPQSYTGRFLKPVLERTKDLMKGNCHGLE
;
A
#
# COMPACT_ATOMS: atom_id res chain seq x y z
N MET A 1 -8.07 16.86 -31.70
CA MET A 1 -7.53 15.83 -32.61
C MET A 1 -8.56 14.72 -32.67
N VAL A 2 -8.74 14.07 -33.81
CA VAL A 2 -9.69 12.99 -34.03
C VAL A 2 -8.90 11.77 -34.53
N GLY A 3 -9.31 10.54 -34.12
CA GLY A 3 -8.63 9.31 -34.51
C GLY A 3 -7.31 9.05 -33.77
N VAL A 4 -7.16 9.58 -32.56
CA VAL A 4 -5.99 9.36 -31.70
C VAL A 4 -6.26 8.21 -30.74
N LEU A 5 -5.27 7.35 -30.50
CA LEU A 5 -5.27 6.38 -29.42
C LEU A 5 -4.60 6.99 -28.20
N TYR A 6 -5.34 7.11 -27.10
CA TYR A 6 -4.82 7.50 -25.79
C TYR A 6 -4.65 6.26 -24.92
N ILE A 7 -3.49 6.14 -24.27
CA ILE A 7 -3.21 5.10 -23.29
C ILE A 7 -2.92 5.81 -21.97
N LEU A 8 -3.70 5.50 -20.94
CA LEU A 8 -3.64 6.12 -19.63
C LEU A 8 -3.44 5.02 -18.58
N ASP A 9 -2.45 5.20 -17.73
CA ASP A 9 -2.13 4.26 -16.64
C ASP A 9 -2.52 4.90 -15.31
N GLU A 10 -3.54 4.34 -14.66
CA GLU A 10 -4.10 4.76 -13.36
C GLU A 10 -4.28 6.30 -13.24
N PRO A 11 -5.02 6.94 -14.14
CA PRO A 11 -5.14 8.40 -14.14
C PRO A 11 -5.95 8.97 -12.97
N SER A 12 -6.66 8.13 -12.21
CA SER A 12 -7.43 8.51 -11.01
C SER A 12 -6.60 8.56 -9.73
N ILE A 13 -5.31 8.15 -9.76
CA ILE A 13 -4.46 8.10 -8.56
C ILE A 13 -4.44 9.43 -7.81
N GLY A 14 -4.69 9.36 -6.49
CA GLY A 14 -4.64 10.52 -5.58
C GLY A 14 -5.75 11.54 -5.81
N LEU A 15 -6.75 11.23 -6.64
CA LEU A 15 -7.90 12.08 -6.87
C LEU A 15 -9.02 11.80 -5.85
N HIS A 16 -9.59 12.87 -5.31
CA HIS A 16 -10.87 12.79 -4.61
C HIS A 16 -11.99 12.48 -5.61
N GLN A 17 -13.08 11.82 -5.19
CA GLN A 17 -14.19 11.42 -6.07
C GLN A 17 -14.77 12.58 -6.89
N ARG A 18 -14.86 13.78 -6.33
CA ARG A 18 -15.26 14.99 -7.06
C ARG A 18 -14.37 15.29 -8.27
N ASP A 19 -13.06 15.07 -8.14
CA ASP A 19 -12.11 15.37 -9.22
C ASP A 19 -12.05 14.19 -10.19
N ASN A 20 -12.30 12.96 -9.73
CA ASN A 20 -12.48 11.77 -10.56
C ASN A 20 -13.70 11.92 -11.49
N ASP A 21 -14.83 12.43 -11.01
CA ASP A 21 -15.98 12.75 -11.85
C ASP A 21 -15.64 13.70 -13.01
N LYS A 22 -14.81 14.73 -12.76
CA LYS A 22 -14.35 15.64 -13.81
C LYS A 22 -13.43 14.95 -14.81
N LEU A 23 -12.53 14.08 -14.32
CA LEU A 23 -11.67 13.26 -15.17
C LEU A 23 -12.53 12.37 -16.09
N LEU A 24 -13.51 11.65 -15.56
CA LEU A 24 -14.41 10.80 -16.33
C LEU A 24 -15.18 11.56 -17.39
N GLN A 25 -15.67 12.77 -17.07
CA GLN A 25 -16.32 13.64 -18.05
C GLN A 25 -15.37 14.04 -19.18
N ALA A 26 -14.10 14.37 -18.87
CA ALA A 26 -13.10 14.71 -19.86
C ALA A 26 -12.74 13.50 -20.75
N LEU A 27 -12.60 12.31 -20.18
CA LEU A 27 -12.34 11.07 -20.92
C LEU A 27 -13.50 10.74 -21.88
N LYS A 28 -14.74 10.81 -21.41
CA LYS A 28 -15.95 10.61 -22.22
C LYS A 28 -16.00 11.63 -23.38
N HIS A 29 -15.69 12.90 -23.11
CA HIS A 29 -15.63 13.92 -24.16
C HIS A 29 -14.57 13.61 -25.21
N LEU A 30 -13.37 13.18 -24.81
CA LEU A 30 -12.32 12.75 -25.76
C LEU A 30 -12.77 11.57 -26.63
N ARG A 31 -13.45 10.58 -26.05
CA ARG A 31 -14.05 9.46 -26.79
C ARG A 31 -15.07 9.96 -27.81
N ASP A 32 -16.01 10.79 -27.36
CA ASP A 32 -17.10 11.31 -28.20
C ASP A 32 -16.62 12.16 -29.38
N LEU A 33 -15.40 12.71 -29.30
CA LEU A 33 -14.68 13.34 -30.41
C LEU A 33 -14.15 12.36 -31.45
N GLY A 34 -14.39 11.04 -31.33
CA GLY A 34 -13.95 10.00 -32.25
C GLY A 34 -12.52 9.49 -31.97
N ASN A 35 -12.07 9.55 -30.73
CA ASN A 35 -10.82 8.94 -30.29
C ASN A 35 -11.05 7.60 -29.61
N THR A 36 -9.98 6.80 -29.50
CA THR A 36 -9.97 5.55 -28.72
C THR A 36 -9.15 5.78 -27.45
N LEU A 37 -9.69 5.32 -26.30
CA LEU A 37 -9.02 5.42 -25.01
C LEU A 37 -8.84 4.01 -24.44
N ILE A 38 -7.64 3.70 -24.01
CA ILE A 38 -7.31 2.53 -23.18
C ILE A 38 -6.89 3.05 -21.83
N VAL A 39 -7.59 2.63 -20.79
CA VAL A 39 -7.34 3.09 -19.41
C VAL A 39 -7.07 1.85 -18.55
N VAL A 40 -5.95 1.82 -17.87
CA VAL A 40 -5.67 0.84 -16.82
C VAL A 40 -6.18 1.44 -15.52
N GLU A 41 -7.11 0.78 -14.85
CA GLU A 41 -7.77 1.34 -13.66
C GLU A 41 -8.28 0.26 -12.70
N HIS A 42 -8.42 0.65 -11.43
CA HIS A 42 -8.99 -0.14 -10.35
C HIS A 42 -10.22 0.53 -9.72
N ASP A 43 -10.54 1.75 -10.14
CA ASP A 43 -11.66 2.54 -9.63
C ASP A 43 -13.00 2.01 -10.16
N GLU A 44 -13.97 1.78 -9.25
CA GLU A 44 -15.30 1.24 -9.59
C GLU A 44 -16.06 2.16 -10.55
N ASP A 45 -16.03 3.48 -10.34
CA ASP A 45 -16.78 4.43 -11.14
C ASP A 45 -16.22 4.51 -12.57
N THR A 46 -14.90 4.41 -12.71
CA THR A 46 -14.23 4.35 -14.02
C THR A 46 -14.59 3.07 -14.77
N MET A 47 -14.57 1.91 -14.07
CA MET A 47 -14.98 0.64 -14.68
C MET A 47 -16.44 0.66 -15.14
N ARG A 48 -17.36 1.19 -14.31
CA ARG A 48 -18.78 1.32 -14.68
C ARG A 48 -19.03 2.30 -15.83
N ALA A 49 -18.12 3.27 -16.01
CA ALA A 49 -18.22 4.27 -17.07
C ALA A 49 -17.61 3.83 -18.40
N ALA A 50 -16.89 2.71 -18.41
CA ALA A 50 -16.24 2.16 -19.60
C ALA A 50 -17.25 1.50 -20.55
N ASP A 51 -17.02 1.65 -21.86
CA ASP A 51 -17.82 0.98 -22.89
C ASP A 51 -17.47 -0.52 -22.97
N TYR A 52 -16.23 -0.88 -22.64
CA TYR A 52 -15.72 -2.25 -22.68
C TYR A 52 -14.63 -2.46 -21.62
N ILE A 53 -14.69 -3.58 -20.93
CA ILE A 53 -13.73 -3.93 -19.88
C ILE A 53 -13.02 -5.23 -20.27
N LEU A 54 -11.73 -5.28 -20.03
CA LEU A 54 -10.90 -6.48 -20.05
C LEU A 54 -10.43 -6.74 -18.61
N ASP A 55 -10.95 -7.81 -17.99
CA ASP A 55 -10.56 -8.25 -16.66
C ASP A 55 -9.42 -9.25 -16.78
N ILE A 56 -8.23 -8.86 -16.30
CA ILE A 56 -7.00 -9.65 -16.40
C ILE A 56 -6.69 -10.24 -15.01
N GLY A 57 -6.54 -11.56 -14.97
CA GLY A 57 -6.31 -12.32 -13.75
C GLY A 57 -5.81 -13.74 -14.04
N PRO A 58 -6.25 -14.75 -13.25
CA PRO A 58 -7.11 -14.65 -12.06
C PRO A 58 -6.40 -14.10 -10.82
N ALA A 59 -5.06 -14.10 -10.80
CA ALA A 59 -4.23 -13.61 -9.71
C ALA A 59 -3.13 -12.68 -10.25
N ALA A 60 -2.21 -12.25 -9.39
CA ALA A 60 -1.08 -11.43 -9.78
C ALA A 60 0.17 -12.29 -10.10
N GLY A 61 1.15 -11.69 -10.80
CA GLY A 61 2.44 -12.32 -11.08
C GLY A 61 2.34 -13.54 -12.02
N GLU A 62 3.00 -14.64 -11.65
CA GLU A 62 3.08 -15.86 -12.47
C GLU A 62 1.74 -16.59 -12.65
N HIS A 63 0.78 -16.32 -11.78
CA HIS A 63 -0.58 -16.88 -11.81
C HIS A 63 -1.60 -15.93 -12.44
N GLY A 64 -1.15 -14.83 -13.04
CA GLY A 64 -1.95 -13.84 -13.74
C GLY A 64 -1.73 -13.87 -15.27
N GLY A 65 -2.16 -12.79 -15.91
CA GLY A 65 -1.91 -12.58 -17.34
C GLY A 65 -2.92 -13.26 -18.28
N GLU A 66 -4.02 -13.81 -17.77
CA GLU A 66 -5.09 -14.37 -18.55
C GLU A 66 -6.31 -13.43 -18.58
N ILE A 67 -7.08 -13.44 -19.66
CA ILE A 67 -8.36 -12.73 -19.70
C ILE A 67 -9.40 -13.60 -18.98
N VAL A 68 -9.83 -13.17 -17.80
CA VAL A 68 -10.84 -13.88 -16.98
C VAL A 68 -12.25 -13.57 -17.47
N ALA A 69 -12.50 -12.31 -17.81
CA ALA A 69 -13.76 -11.84 -18.34
C ALA A 69 -13.55 -10.63 -19.27
N GLN A 70 -14.48 -10.44 -20.21
CA GLN A 70 -14.45 -9.30 -21.10
C GLN A 70 -15.86 -8.92 -21.54
N GLY A 71 -16.10 -7.64 -21.76
CA GLY A 71 -17.41 -7.14 -22.19
C GLY A 71 -17.79 -5.84 -21.48
N THR A 72 -19.08 -5.61 -21.32
CA THR A 72 -19.63 -4.51 -20.52
C THR A 72 -19.46 -4.76 -19.02
N ALA A 73 -19.74 -3.78 -18.20
CA ALA A 73 -19.72 -3.95 -16.74
C ALA A 73 -20.69 -5.07 -16.30
N GLU A 74 -21.83 -5.21 -16.95
CA GLU A 74 -22.82 -6.28 -16.71
C GLU A 74 -22.25 -7.67 -17.04
N ASP A 75 -21.50 -7.80 -18.16
CA ASP A 75 -20.85 -9.05 -18.53
C ASP A 75 -19.80 -9.47 -17.50
N ILE A 76 -19.02 -8.51 -17.02
CA ILE A 76 -18.03 -8.74 -15.95
C ILE A 76 -18.70 -9.18 -14.65
N MET A 77 -19.80 -8.50 -14.24
CA MET A 77 -20.59 -8.86 -13.05
C MET A 77 -21.26 -10.24 -13.15
N ALA A 78 -21.59 -10.69 -14.36
CA ALA A 78 -22.18 -12.01 -14.60
C ALA A 78 -21.15 -13.15 -14.52
N CYS A 79 -19.86 -12.87 -14.69
CA CYS A 79 -18.79 -13.86 -14.64
C CYS A 79 -18.45 -14.22 -13.17
N GLU A 80 -18.78 -15.44 -12.75
CA GLU A 80 -18.50 -15.92 -11.38
C GLU A 80 -17.01 -16.02 -11.06
N GLN A 81 -16.16 -16.23 -12.07
CA GLN A 81 -14.72 -16.35 -11.91
C GLN A 81 -14.03 -14.98 -11.78
N SER A 82 -14.68 -13.90 -12.24
CA SER A 82 -14.17 -12.55 -12.15
C SER A 82 -14.23 -12.05 -10.71
N LEU A 83 -13.06 -11.83 -10.11
CA LEU A 83 -12.97 -11.21 -8.79
C LEU A 83 -13.44 -9.75 -8.84
N THR A 84 -13.08 -9.02 -9.89
CA THR A 84 -13.58 -7.67 -10.18
C THR A 84 -15.10 -7.65 -10.25
N GLY A 85 -15.70 -8.60 -10.99
CA GLY A 85 -17.15 -8.74 -11.11
C GLY A 85 -17.82 -9.01 -9.76
N GLN A 86 -17.20 -9.80 -8.88
CA GLN A 86 -17.73 -10.07 -7.54
C GLN A 86 -17.80 -8.82 -6.67
N TYR A 87 -16.83 -7.91 -6.77
CA TYR A 87 -16.86 -6.61 -6.07
C TYR A 87 -17.85 -5.64 -6.71
N LEU A 88 -17.85 -5.51 -8.04
CA LEU A 88 -18.79 -4.64 -8.77
C LEU A 88 -20.26 -4.96 -8.45
N LYS A 89 -20.63 -6.25 -8.40
CA LYS A 89 -22.01 -6.64 -8.05
C LYS A 89 -22.31 -6.65 -6.55
N GLY A 90 -21.29 -6.43 -5.69
CA GLY A 90 -21.46 -6.45 -4.24
C GLY A 90 -21.53 -7.84 -3.61
N ALA A 91 -21.17 -8.91 -4.34
CA ALA A 91 -21.05 -10.26 -3.75
C ALA A 91 -19.88 -10.34 -2.76
N LYS A 92 -18.84 -9.55 -3.03
CA LYS A 92 -17.76 -9.25 -2.09
C LYS A 92 -17.73 -7.75 -1.83
N TYR A 93 -17.49 -7.36 -0.61
CA TYR A 93 -17.40 -5.94 -0.21
C TYR A 93 -16.56 -5.81 1.07
N ILE A 94 -15.99 -4.65 1.30
CA ILE A 94 -15.34 -4.29 2.54
C ILE A 94 -16.45 -3.89 3.53
N PRO A 95 -16.56 -4.57 4.69
CA PRO A 95 -17.64 -4.31 5.63
C PRO A 95 -17.47 -2.96 6.36
N ILE A 96 -18.58 -2.43 6.86
CA ILE A 96 -18.58 -1.34 7.83
C ILE A 96 -18.48 -1.98 9.21
N PRO A 97 -17.67 -1.48 10.15
CA PRO A 97 -17.66 -1.96 11.53
C PRO A 97 -19.07 -1.88 12.15
N GLU A 98 -19.50 -2.92 12.87
CA GLU A 98 -20.81 -2.94 13.56
C GLU A 98 -20.89 -1.80 14.58
N GLU A 99 -19.82 -1.59 15.32
CA GLU A 99 -19.65 -0.48 16.24
C GLU A 99 -18.32 0.23 15.93
N ARG A 100 -18.34 1.57 15.85
CA ARG A 100 -17.13 2.35 15.68
C ARG A 100 -16.45 2.56 17.01
N ARG A 101 -15.12 2.35 17.04
CA ARG A 101 -14.33 2.56 18.23
C ARG A 101 -14.33 4.05 18.60
N GLN A 102 -14.57 4.33 19.87
CA GLN A 102 -14.57 5.70 20.41
C GLN A 102 -13.16 6.13 20.87
N GLY A 103 -12.17 5.23 20.76
CA GLY A 103 -10.87 5.41 21.37
C GLY A 103 -10.91 5.24 22.88
N ASN A 104 -9.81 5.56 23.53
CA ASN A 104 -9.66 5.42 25.00
C ASN A 104 -9.98 6.72 25.79
N GLY A 105 -10.58 7.73 25.12
CA GLY A 105 -10.88 9.03 25.72
C GLY A 105 -9.70 10.01 25.72
N THR A 106 -8.55 9.63 25.15
CA THR A 106 -7.40 10.51 24.96
C THR A 106 -7.21 10.87 23.49
N TYR A 107 -6.58 12.01 23.23
CA TYR A 107 -6.44 12.56 21.88
C TYR A 107 -5.00 13.02 21.64
N ILE A 108 -4.57 12.93 20.39
CA ILE A 108 -3.48 13.74 19.86
C ILE A 108 -4.12 15.00 19.30
N GLU A 109 -3.70 16.16 19.78
CA GLU A 109 -4.22 17.44 19.33
C GLU A 109 -3.15 18.26 18.64
N VAL A 110 -3.41 18.70 17.42
CA VAL A 110 -2.59 19.67 16.68
C VAL A 110 -3.33 20.99 16.76
N ILE A 111 -2.70 22.00 17.36
CA ILE A 111 -3.29 23.31 17.62
C ILE A 111 -2.60 24.37 16.78
N GLY A 112 -3.39 25.15 16.03
CA GLY A 112 -2.90 26.28 15.26
C GLY A 112 -2.02 25.89 14.06
N ALA A 113 -2.36 24.81 13.35
CA ALA A 113 -1.66 24.36 12.14
C ALA A 113 -1.80 25.41 11.02
N ALA A 114 -0.68 25.97 10.56
CA ALA A 114 -0.65 27.14 9.66
C ALA A 114 0.46 27.04 8.59
N GLU A 115 0.92 25.82 8.26
CA GLU A 115 1.91 25.62 7.19
C GLU A 115 1.21 25.56 5.82
N HIS A 116 1.88 26.05 4.79
CA HIS A 116 1.39 26.15 3.41
C HIS A 116 0.00 26.81 3.35
N ASN A 117 -1.02 26.05 2.90
CA ASN A 117 -2.39 26.55 2.77
C ASN A 117 -3.26 26.38 4.01
N LEU A 118 -2.76 25.76 5.08
CA LEU A 118 -3.52 25.57 6.33
C LEU A 118 -3.82 26.89 7.02
N LYS A 119 -5.08 27.09 7.43
CA LYS A 119 -5.60 28.37 7.93
C LYS A 119 -5.72 28.41 9.45
N ASN A 120 -4.60 28.11 10.16
CA ASN A 120 -4.54 28.11 11.63
C ASN A 120 -5.60 27.19 12.24
N ILE A 121 -5.66 25.95 11.77
CA ILE A 121 -6.66 24.96 12.17
C ILE A 121 -6.24 24.19 13.41
N ASP A 122 -7.23 23.76 14.18
CA ASP A 122 -7.09 22.83 15.29
C ASP A 122 -7.70 21.47 14.88
N VAL A 123 -6.97 20.38 15.17
CA VAL A 123 -7.38 19.02 14.83
C VAL A 123 -7.11 18.08 16.00
N SER A 124 -8.11 17.27 16.38
CA SER A 124 -8.02 16.25 17.42
C SER A 124 -8.19 14.87 16.81
N ILE A 125 -7.27 13.95 17.11
CA ILE A 125 -7.25 12.56 16.63
C ILE A 125 -7.42 11.64 17.82
N PRO A 126 -8.50 10.82 17.90
CA PRO A 126 -8.69 9.88 19.00
C PRO A 126 -7.61 8.79 18.99
N ILE A 127 -7.07 8.46 20.15
CA ILE A 127 -6.08 7.40 20.31
C ILE A 127 -6.77 6.03 20.36
N GLY A 128 -6.17 5.01 19.71
CA GLY A 128 -6.74 3.68 19.61
C GLY A 128 -7.87 3.56 18.58
N THR A 129 -7.80 4.37 17.52
CA THR A 129 -8.77 4.36 16.42
C THR A 129 -8.10 4.28 15.05
N LEU A 130 -8.87 3.88 14.05
CA LEU A 130 -8.57 4.11 12.65
C LEU A 130 -9.13 5.48 12.25
N THR A 131 -8.26 6.47 12.18
CA THR A 131 -8.62 7.83 11.74
C THR A 131 -8.23 8.03 10.28
N VAL A 132 -9.14 8.48 9.44
CA VAL A 132 -8.85 8.84 8.05
C VAL A 132 -8.91 10.34 7.86
N VAL A 133 -7.84 10.91 7.31
CA VAL A 133 -7.77 12.31 6.88
C VAL A 133 -8.11 12.37 5.41
N THR A 134 -9.24 12.96 5.09
CA THR A 134 -9.81 13.02 3.74
C THR A 134 -10.05 14.46 3.30
N GLY A 135 -10.58 14.64 2.10
CA GLY A 135 -10.88 15.94 1.50
C GLY A 135 -10.30 16.08 0.09
N VAL A 136 -10.71 17.10 -0.62
CA VAL A 136 -10.33 17.32 -2.02
C VAL A 136 -8.81 17.40 -2.22
N SER A 137 -8.36 17.14 -3.46
CA SER A 137 -6.92 17.24 -3.79
C SER A 137 -6.41 18.65 -3.53
N GLY A 138 -5.22 18.76 -2.89
CA GLY A 138 -4.65 20.07 -2.51
C GLY A 138 -5.30 20.76 -1.30
N SER A 139 -6.20 20.12 -0.54
CA SER A 139 -6.84 20.72 0.64
C SER A 139 -5.91 20.87 1.87
N GLY A 140 -4.71 20.28 1.84
CA GLY A 140 -3.72 20.41 2.92
C GLY A 140 -3.52 19.13 3.76
N LYS A 141 -4.08 17.98 3.35
CA LYS A 141 -3.96 16.70 4.08
C LYS A 141 -2.51 16.30 4.38
N SER A 142 -1.69 16.20 3.35
CA SER A 142 -0.26 15.81 3.52
C SER A 142 0.52 16.86 4.31
N THR A 143 0.15 18.14 4.22
CA THR A 143 0.72 19.20 5.05
C THR A 143 0.38 19.00 6.54
N LEU A 144 -0.89 18.71 6.84
CA LEU A 144 -1.32 18.44 8.22
C LEU A 144 -0.65 17.19 8.78
N VAL A 145 -0.69 16.08 8.03
CA VAL A 145 -0.26 14.78 8.54
C VAL A 145 1.27 14.60 8.47
N ASN A 146 1.88 14.86 7.31
CA ASN A 146 3.31 14.58 7.12
C ASN A 146 4.20 15.72 7.62
N GLU A 147 3.85 16.99 7.32
CA GLU A 147 4.71 18.12 7.66
C GLU A 147 4.53 18.58 9.10
N ILE A 148 3.33 18.47 9.68
CA ILE A 148 3.06 18.95 11.05
C ILE A 148 2.95 17.78 12.01
N LEU A 149 1.94 16.91 11.89
CA LEU A 149 1.67 15.84 12.84
C LEU A 149 2.87 14.91 13.00
N TYR A 150 3.32 14.28 11.90
CA TYR A 150 4.43 13.34 11.92
C TYR A 150 5.72 13.98 12.44
N LYS A 151 6.14 15.10 11.83
CA LYS A 151 7.42 15.74 12.20
C LYS A 151 7.38 16.30 13.60
N GLY A 152 6.26 16.90 14.03
CA GLY A 152 6.11 17.46 15.36
C GLY A 152 6.10 16.40 16.45
N LEU A 153 5.36 15.29 16.23
CA LEU A 153 5.38 14.17 17.16
C LEU A 153 6.75 13.47 17.20
N ALA A 154 7.41 13.27 16.04
CA ALA A 154 8.73 12.65 15.99
C ALA A 154 9.78 13.47 16.74
N GLU A 155 9.73 14.80 16.66
CA GLU A 155 10.58 15.68 17.44
C GLU A 155 10.28 15.56 18.94
N ALA A 156 9.02 15.53 19.34
CA ALA A 156 8.62 15.40 20.74
C ALA A 156 8.98 14.04 21.35
N VAL A 157 8.75 12.93 20.61
CA VAL A 157 8.97 11.57 21.11
C VAL A 157 10.44 11.15 21.06
N TYR A 158 11.15 11.51 19.98
CA TYR A 158 12.54 11.04 19.77
C TYR A 158 13.61 12.09 20.11
N GLY A 159 13.22 13.34 20.37
CA GLY A 159 14.15 14.42 20.66
C GLY A 159 15.10 14.81 19.52
N THR A 160 14.81 14.35 18.29
CA THR A 160 15.62 14.64 17.10
C THR A 160 14.96 15.71 16.24
N PRO A 161 15.70 16.73 15.75
CA PRO A 161 15.11 17.81 14.96
C PRO A 161 14.53 17.28 13.65
N HIS A 162 13.22 17.37 13.47
CA HIS A 162 12.52 17.01 12.24
C HIS A 162 12.02 18.22 11.45
N ARG A 163 12.19 19.44 11.97
CA ARG A 163 11.75 20.71 11.37
C ARG A 163 10.30 20.65 10.91
N PRO A 164 9.35 20.53 11.84
CA PRO A 164 7.93 20.52 11.51
C PRO A 164 7.50 21.84 10.87
N GLY A 165 6.38 21.80 10.12
CA GLY A 165 5.73 23.00 9.59
C GLY A 165 5.20 23.89 10.73
N LYS A 166 4.61 25.03 10.39
CA LYS A 166 4.11 26.01 11.37
C LYS A 166 2.87 25.51 12.10
N PHE A 167 2.94 25.43 13.41
CA PHE A 167 1.82 25.16 14.32
C PHE A 167 2.10 25.84 15.66
N ARG A 168 1.10 25.89 16.54
CA ARG A 168 1.25 26.47 17.88
C ARG A 168 1.72 25.45 18.90
N GLU A 169 1.05 24.31 18.98
CA GLU A 169 1.26 23.27 19.98
C GLU A 169 0.78 21.91 19.48
N ILE A 170 1.44 20.84 19.96
CA ILE A 170 0.94 19.45 19.83
C ILE A 170 0.82 18.88 21.24
N ARG A 171 -0.36 18.33 21.57
CA ARG A 171 -0.66 17.68 22.86
C ARG A 171 -0.90 16.19 22.68
N GLY A 172 -0.87 15.42 23.77
CA GLY A 172 -1.09 13.98 23.76
C GLY A 172 0.13 13.16 23.33
N THR A 173 1.31 13.78 23.27
CA THR A 173 2.56 13.12 22.90
C THR A 173 2.99 12.05 23.90
N GLU A 174 2.59 12.18 25.17
CA GLU A 174 2.83 11.26 26.28
C GLU A 174 2.14 9.90 26.12
N TYR A 175 1.14 9.82 25.26
CA TYR A 175 0.40 8.57 24.99
C TYR A 175 1.06 7.73 23.90
N ILE A 176 2.04 8.24 23.19
CA ILE A 176 2.68 7.59 22.04
C ILE A 176 4.14 7.27 22.36
N ASP A 177 4.51 6.01 22.25
CA ASP A 177 5.89 5.55 22.47
C ASP A 177 6.68 5.44 21.16
N LYS A 178 5.98 5.20 20.05
CA LYS A 178 6.58 4.95 18.75
C LYS A 178 5.73 5.52 17.62
N ILE A 179 6.38 6.08 16.61
CA ILE A 179 5.73 6.60 15.41
C ILE A 179 6.32 5.88 14.20
N ILE A 180 5.47 5.36 13.35
CA ILE A 180 5.83 4.67 12.12
C ILE A 180 5.18 5.40 10.96
N ASN A 181 5.99 6.05 10.15
CA ASN A 181 5.53 6.68 8.92
C ASN A 181 5.77 5.74 7.74
N ILE A 182 4.72 5.36 7.04
CA ILE A 182 4.72 4.42 5.92
C ILE A 182 4.31 5.19 4.66
N ASP A 183 5.31 5.70 3.97
CA ASP A 183 5.18 6.44 2.71
C ASP A 183 5.49 5.54 1.50
N GLN A 184 5.24 6.05 0.31
CA GLN A 184 5.49 5.36 -0.97
C GLN A 184 6.96 5.42 -1.43
N SER A 185 7.88 5.94 -0.60
CA SER A 185 9.29 5.97 -0.95
C SER A 185 9.87 4.56 -1.08
N PRO A 186 10.81 4.33 -2.00
CA PRO A 186 11.42 3.00 -2.19
C PRO A 186 12.04 2.44 -0.92
N ILE A 187 11.97 1.11 -0.70
CA ILE A 187 12.61 0.41 0.42
C ILE A 187 14.15 0.35 0.31
N GLY A 188 14.69 0.90 -0.76
CA GLY A 188 16.12 1.05 -0.99
C GLY A 188 16.40 1.56 -2.41
N ARG A 189 17.60 2.11 -2.58
CA ARG A 189 18.01 2.77 -3.83
C ARG A 189 18.93 1.91 -4.71
N THR A 190 19.20 0.69 -4.30
CA THR A 190 20.12 -0.20 -5.01
C THR A 190 19.48 -1.54 -5.34
N PRO A 191 19.93 -2.25 -6.37
CA PRO A 191 19.43 -3.58 -6.71
C PRO A 191 19.62 -4.65 -5.62
N ARG A 192 20.43 -4.36 -4.58
CA ARG A 192 20.67 -5.22 -3.42
C ARG A 192 19.57 -5.13 -2.37
N SER A 193 18.87 -4.01 -2.33
CA SER A 193 17.69 -3.88 -1.48
C SER A 193 16.55 -4.66 -2.12
N ASN A 194 15.92 -5.53 -1.35
CA ASN A 194 14.80 -6.36 -1.79
C ASN A 194 13.90 -6.70 -0.59
N PRO A 195 12.70 -7.24 -0.81
CA PRO A 195 11.76 -7.59 0.26
C PRO A 195 12.38 -8.48 1.34
N ALA A 196 13.17 -9.51 0.95
CA ALA A 196 13.78 -10.42 1.91
C ALA A 196 14.80 -9.74 2.84
N THR A 197 15.59 -8.79 2.32
CA THR A 197 16.56 -8.04 3.13
C THR A 197 15.90 -6.99 4.00
N TYR A 198 14.88 -6.32 3.49
CA TYR A 198 14.20 -5.25 4.21
C TYR A 198 13.40 -5.79 5.41
N THR A 199 12.66 -6.88 5.24
CA THR A 199 11.93 -7.55 6.34
C THR A 199 12.84 -8.28 7.32
N GLY A 200 14.13 -8.47 6.95
CA GLY A 200 15.10 -9.23 7.73
C GLY A 200 14.86 -10.74 7.70
N VAL A 201 13.97 -11.26 6.85
CA VAL A 201 13.76 -12.71 6.70
C VAL A 201 14.99 -13.37 6.11
N PHE A 202 15.75 -12.66 5.26
CA PHE A 202 16.95 -13.18 4.64
C PHE A 202 18.05 -13.56 5.62
N ASP A 203 18.12 -12.94 6.79
CA ASP A 203 19.09 -13.28 7.84
C ASP A 203 18.81 -14.68 8.41
N PHE A 204 17.55 -15.04 8.62
CA PHE A 204 17.16 -16.38 9.05
C PHE A 204 17.38 -17.42 7.94
N ILE A 205 17.12 -17.08 6.68
CA ILE A 205 17.41 -17.96 5.53
C ILE A 205 18.90 -18.24 5.44
N ARG A 206 19.76 -17.23 5.54
CA ARG A 206 21.23 -17.42 5.54
C ARG A 206 21.72 -18.30 6.70
N GLN A 207 21.14 -18.11 7.90
CA GLN A 207 21.44 -18.96 9.04
C GLN A 207 21.03 -20.42 8.79
N LEU A 208 19.85 -20.65 8.22
CA LEU A 208 19.39 -21.99 7.88
C LEU A 208 20.34 -22.69 6.88
N TYR A 209 20.75 -22.00 5.82
CA TYR A 209 21.68 -22.54 4.84
C TYR A 209 23.04 -22.89 5.46
N SER A 210 23.55 -22.08 6.39
CA SER A 210 24.81 -22.36 7.10
C SER A 210 24.74 -23.59 8.00
N GLN A 211 23.53 -24.03 8.35
CA GLN A 211 23.33 -25.23 9.19
C GLN A 211 23.17 -26.52 8.39
N THR A 212 23.10 -26.46 7.07
CA THR A 212 23.02 -27.64 6.22
C THR A 212 24.28 -28.51 6.40
N PRO A 213 24.18 -29.84 6.23
CA PRO A 213 25.35 -30.75 6.36
C PRO A 213 26.50 -30.32 5.43
N GLU A 214 26.19 -29.98 4.18
CA GLU A 214 27.17 -29.59 3.17
C GLU A 214 27.89 -28.27 3.55
N ALA A 215 27.15 -27.26 4.03
CA ALA A 215 27.75 -26.01 4.49
C ALA A 215 28.68 -26.22 5.68
N LYS A 216 28.30 -27.11 6.63
CA LYS A 216 29.14 -27.47 7.80
C LYS A 216 30.41 -28.16 7.41
N VAL A 217 30.36 -29.13 6.48
CA VAL A 217 31.55 -29.84 5.96
C VAL A 217 32.55 -28.87 5.31
N ARG A 218 32.01 -27.85 4.59
CA ARG A 218 32.84 -26.83 3.91
C ARG A 218 33.24 -25.67 4.85
N GLY A 219 32.79 -25.66 6.09
CA GLY A 219 33.03 -24.56 7.04
C GLY A 219 32.34 -23.25 6.66
N TYR A 220 31.24 -23.31 5.92
CA TYR A 220 30.52 -22.12 5.45
C TYR A 220 29.61 -21.55 6.57
N LYS A 221 29.87 -20.30 6.92
CA LYS A 221 29.06 -19.53 7.89
C LYS A 221 27.97 -18.74 7.15
N ALA A 222 27.00 -18.16 7.87
CA ALA A 222 25.91 -17.36 7.30
C ALA A 222 26.37 -16.21 6.38
N GLY A 223 27.57 -15.66 6.61
CA GLY A 223 28.18 -14.64 5.76
C GLY A 223 28.47 -15.13 4.32
N ARG A 224 28.74 -16.44 4.14
CA ARG A 224 28.96 -17.05 2.81
C ARG A 224 27.72 -16.92 1.92
N PHE A 225 26.55 -16.96 2.52
CA PHE A 225 25.25 -16.88 1.86
C PHE A 225 24.73 -15.44 1.72
N SER A 226 25.58 -14.44 1.98
CA SER A 226 25.26 -13.03 1.74
C SER A 226 25.80 -12.58 0.39
N PHE A 227 24.94 -12.02 -0.44
CA PHE A 227 25.36 -11.41 -1.71
C PHE A 227 26.04 -10.04 -1.51
N ASN A 228 26.06 -9.50 -0.29
CA ASN A 228 26.73 -8.23 0.05
C ASN A 228 28.19 -8.43 0.47
N ILE A 229 28.57 -9.64 0.92
CA ILE A 229 29.89 -9.93 1.50
C ILE A 229 30.75 -10.72 0.51
N LYS A 230 32.02 -10.39 0.42
CA LYS A 230 32.99 -11.15 -0.38
C LYS A 230 33.09 -12.61 0.08
N GLY A 231 33.40 -13.49 -0.87
CA GLY A 231 33.62 -14.91 -0.63
C GLY A 231 32.50 -15.81 -1.14
N GLY A 232 31.22 -15.44 -0.99
CA GLY A 232 30.08 -16.21 -1.51
C GLY A 232 29.38 -15.58 -2.71
N ARG A 233 29.51 -14.28 -2.90
CA ARG A 233 28.88 -13.55 -3.99
C ARG A 233 29.64 -13.70 -5.32
N CYS A 234 28.96 -13.45 -6.40
CA CYS A 234 29.59 -13.24 -7.69
C CYS A 234 30.42 -11.94 -7.66
N GLU A 235 31.72 -12.03 -7.91
CA GLU A 235 32.60 -10.85 -7.88
C GLU A 235 32.47 -9.99 -9.14
N ALA A 236 32.01 -10.53 -10.28
CA ALA A 236 31.79 -9.76 -11.50
C ALA A 236 30.72 -8.69 -11.33
N CYS A 237 29.56 -9.06 -10.80
CA CYS A 237 28.47 -8.11 -10.47
C CYS A 237 28.47 -7.67 -9.01
N ARG A 238 29.43 -8.14 -8.21
CA ARG A 238 29.52 -7.84 -6.77
C ARG A 238 28.27 -8.18 -5.96
N GLY A 239 27.49 -9.16 -6.45
CA GLY A 239 26.24 -9.61 -5.81
C GLY A 239 24.97 -8.91 -6.28
N ASP A 240 25.03 -7.97 -7.24
CA ASP A 240 23.85 -7.28 -7.77
C ASP A 240 23.01 -8.20 -8.68
N GLY A 241 23.63 -9.23 -9.30
CA GLY A 241 22.98 -10.10 -10.28
C GLY A 241 22.85 -9.45 -11.65
N ILE A 242 22.95 -8.15 -11.73
CA ILE A 242 22.84 -7.30 -12.93
C ILE A 242 24.06 -6.40 -13.06
N ILE A 243 24.32 -5.94 -14.26
CA ILE A 243 25.37 -4.96 -14.58
C ILE A 243 24.65 -3.70 -15.09
N ARG A 244 24.97 -2.57 -14.51
CA ARG A 244 24.48 -1.26 -14.96
C ARG A 244 25.39 -0.77 -16.07
N ILE A 245 24.81 -0.47 -17.21
CA ILE A 245 25.46 0.19 -18.34
C ILE A 245 25.03 1.66 -18.30
N GLU A 246 25.97 2.52 -17.92
CA GLU A 246 25.72 3.97 -17.89
C GLU A 246 25.67 4.54 -19.30
N MET A 247 24.58 5.24 -19.61
CA MET A 247 24.37 5.88 -20.90
C MET A 247 24.29 7.41 -20.70
N ASN A 248 25.25 8.14 -21.28
CA ASN A 248 25.45 9.57 -21.02
C ASN A 248 24.23 10.48 -21.28
N PHE A 249 23.30 10.10 -22.17
CA PHE A 249 22.14 10.91 -22.55
C PHE A 249 20.82 10.14 -22.53
N LEU A 250 20.84 8.87 -22.15
CA LEU A 250 19.69 7.97 -22.06
C LEU A 250 19.63 7.37 -20.66
N PRO A 251 18.47 6.87 -20.23
CA PRO A 251 18.37 6.12 -18.99
C PRO A 251 19.33 4.93 -18.96
N ASP A 252 19.92 4.65 -17.80
CA ASP A 252 20.81 3.53 -17.64
C ASP A 252 20.13 2.21 -17.98
N VAL A 253 20.86 1.31 -18.63
CA VAL A 253 20.37 -0.02 -18.98
C VAL A 253 20.94 -1.04 -17.99
N TYR A 254 20.07 -1.90 -17.49
CA TYR A 254 20.42 -2.99 -16.58
C TYR A 254 20.34 -4.32 -17.33
N VAL A 255 21.45 -5.03 -17.40
CA VAL A 255 21.53 -6.34 -18.06
C VAL A 255 21.91 -7.43 -17.05
N PRO A 256 21.41 -8.67 -17.18
CA PRO A 256 21.87 -9.78 -16.35
C PRO A 256 23.39 -9.96 -16.40
N CYS A 257 24.00 -10.26 -15.27
CA CYS A 257 25.44 -10.54 -15.21
C CYS A 257 25.79 -11.80 -16.01
N GLU A 258 26.67 -11.70 -16.97
CA GLU A 258 27.09 -12.80 -17.84
C GLU A 258 27.78 -13.96 -17.09
N VAL A 259 28.39 -13.70 -15.91
CA VAL A 259 29.10 -14.70 -15.11
C VAL A 259 28.13 -15.51 -14.24
N CYS A 260 27.19 -14.88 -13.56
CA CYS A 260 26.27 -15.56 -12.65
C CYS A 260 24.84 -15.67 -13.19
N HIS A 261 24.55 -15.12 -14.36
CA HIS A 261 23.23 -15.16 -15.02
C HIS A 261 22.08 -14.74 -14.08
N GLY A 262 22.31 -13.69 -13.26
CA GLY A 262 21.33 -13.21 -12.29
C GLY A 262 21.37 -13.88 -10.91
N ALA A 263 22.09 -14.99 -10.75
CA ALA A 263 22.11 -15.78 -9.51
C ALA A 263 22.74 -15.09 -8.29
N ARG A 264 23.49 -13.98 -8.48
CA ARG A 264 24.14 -13.16 -7.44
C ARG A 264 25.31 -13.83 -6.70
N TYR A 265 25.48 -15.15 -6.78
CA TYR A 265 26.46 -15.94 -6.04
C TYR A 265 27.48 -16.60 -6.97
N ASN A 266 28.61 -17.04 -6.40
CA ASN A 266 29.57 -17.89 -7.09
C ASN A 266 29.09 -19.35 -7.08
N ARG A 267 29.70 -20.16 -7.93
CA ARG A 267 29.32 -21.56 -8.16
C ARG A 267 29.39 -22.40 -6.89
N GLU A 268 30.43 -22.24 -6.07
CA GLU A 268 30.64 -23.04 -4.87
C GLU A 268 29.56 -22.79 -3.81
N THR A 269 29.05 -21.55 -3.72
CA THR A 269 27.92 -21.22 -2.81
C THR A 269 26.63 -21.85 -3.30
N LEU A 270 26.40 -21.90 -4.62
CA LEU A 270 25.21 -22.49 -5.23
C LEU A 270 25.19 -24.03 -5.21
N GLU A 271 26.30 -24.68 -4.90
CA GLU A 271 26.32 -26.13 -4.65
C GLU A 271 25.57 -26.50 -3.38
N VAL A 272 25.55 -25.63 -2.37
CA VAL A 272 24.80 -25.86 -1.10
C VAL A 272 23.30 -25.72 -1.33
N LYS A 273 22.57 -26.78 -0.99
CA LYS A 273 21.11 -26.85 -1.16
C LYS A 273 20.38 -27.14 0.14
N TYR A 274 19.19 -26.57 0.28
CA TYR A 274 18.21 -26.91 1.32
C TYR A 274 16.92 -27.36 0.62
N LYS A 275 16.39 -28.56 0.97
CA LYS A 275 15.25 -29.18 0.25
C LYS A 275 15.41 -29.13 -1.28
N GLY A 276 16.64 -29.33 -1.80
CA GLY A 276 16.93 -29.33 -3.24
C GLY A 276 17.08 -27.94 -3.90
N LYS A 277 16.82 -26.84 -3.19
CA LYS A 277 16.90 -25.46 -3.70
C LYS A 277 18.16 -24.76 -3.23
N THR A 278 18.81 -24.02 -4.12
CA THR A 278 19.93 -23.10 -3.79
C THR A 278 19.41 -21.84 -3.12
N ILE A 279 20.29 -21.05 -2.50
CA ILE A 279 19.89 -19.75 -1.93
C ILE A 279 19.43 -18.75 -3.00
N SER A 280 19.92 -18.88 -4.23
CA SER A 280 19.47 -18.09 -5.37
C SER A 280 18.05 -18.48 -5.80
N ASP A 281 17.72 -19.77 -5.82
CA ASP A 281 16.36 -20.25 -6.12
C ASP A 281 15.38 -19.69 -5.10
N VAL A 282 15.74 -19.66 -3.81
CA VAL A 282 14.90 -19.08 -2.76
C VAL A 282 14.65 -17.58 -2.96
N LEU A 283 15.67 -16.82 -3.38
CA LEU A 283 15.48 -15.40 -3.70
C LEU A 283 14.54 -15.17 -4.90
N ASN A 284 14.46 -16.15 -5.81
CA ASN A 284 13.59 -16.12 -6.97
C ASN A 284 12.17 -16.64 -6.69
N MET A 285 11.92 -17.29 -5.55
CA MET A 285 10.58 -17.69 -5.14
C MET A 285 9.68 -16.49 -4.92
N THR A 286 8.41 -16.63 -5.22
CA THR A 286 7.36 -15.73 -4.74
C THR A 286 7.23 -15.86 -3.22
N VAL A 287 6.58 -14.88 -2.59
CA VAL A 287 6.31 -14.98 -1.14
C VAL A 287 5.41 -16.18 -0.84
N ASP A 288 4.42 -16.47 -1.72
CA ASP A 288 3.52 -17.61 -1.56
C ASP A 288 4.29 -18.93 -1.63
N ASP A 289 5.09 -19.16 -2.67
CA ASP A 289 5.96 -20.35 -2.78
C ASP A 289 6.90 -20.50 -1.59
N ALA A 290 7.44 -19.38 -1.10
CA ALA A 290 8.34 -19.38 0.03
C ALA A 290 7.62 -19.72 1.35
N CYS A 291 6.35 -19.32 1.52
CA CYS A 291 5.53 -19.74 2.66
C CYS A 291 5.38 -21.25 2.71
N ASP A 292 5.07 -21.89 1.57
CA ASP A 292 4.95 -23.35 1.46
C ASP A 292 6.30 -24.03 1.66
N PHE A 293 7.36 -23.51 1.04
CA PHE A 293 8.70 -24.07 1.16
C PHE A 293 9.25 -24.07 2.59
N PHE A 294 8.97 -23.01 3.34
CA PHE A 294 9.41 -22.82 4.73
C PHE A 294 8.32 -23.11 5.79
N GLU A 295 7.26 -23.85 5.45
CA GLU A 295 6.12 -24.16 6.33
C GLU A 295 6.55 -24.65 7.74
N ASN A 296 7.65 -25.43 7.81
CA ASN A 296 8.16 -26.05 9.04
C ASN A 296 9.25 -25.18 9.75
N ILE A 297 9.45 -23.92 9.32
CA ILE A 297 10.44 -22.99 9.90
C ILE A 297 9.72 -21.72 10.43
N PRO A 298 9.16 -21.75 11.64
CA PRO A 298 8.28 -20.68 12.16
C PRO A 298 8.90 -19.27 12.10
N ARG A 299 10.21 -19.16 12.35
CA ARG A 299 10.91 -17.85 12.31
C ARG A 299 10.96 -17.21 10.93
N ILE A 300 10.99 -18.02 9.86
CA ILE A 300 10.94 -17.57 8.48
C ILE A 300 9.48 -17.37 8.08
N LEU A 301 8.66 -18.39 8.32
CA LEU A 301 7.25 -18.40 7.94
C LEU A 301 6.46 -17.20 8.50
N ASN A 302 6.64 -16.85 9.77
CA ASN A 302 5.91 -15.73 10.37
C ASN A 302 6.21 -14.39 9.65
N LYS A 303 7.45 -14.17 9.19
CA LYS A 303 7.81 -12.97 8.43
C LYS A 303 7.29 -12.98 6.98
N LEU A 304 7.22 -14.17 6.37
CA LEU A 304 6.65 -14.34 5.04
C LEU A 304 5.14 -14.14 5.06
N ARG A 305 4.45 -14.65 6.08
CA ARG A 305 3.00 -14.46 6.25
C ARG A 305 2.62 -12.99 6.36
N THR A 306 3.38 -12.16 7.07
CA THR A 306 3.08 -10.72 7.11
C THR A 306 3.18 -10.04 5.75
N LEU A 307 4.02 -10.53 4.83
CA LEU A 307 4.04 -10.08 3.43
C LEU A 307 2.81 -10.57 2.67
N GLN A 308 2.38 -11.80 2.90
CA GLN A 308 1.19 -12.40 2.30
C GLN A 308 -0.08 -11.70 2.77
N ASP A 309 -0.19 -11.40 4.08
CA ASP A 309 -1.32 -10.73 4.70
C ASP A 309 -1.57 -9.32 4.12
N VAL A 310 -0.50 -8.61 3.72
CA VAL A 310 -0.63 -7.31 3.05
C VAL A 310 -0.82 -7.42 1.53
N GLY A 311 -1.13 -8.62 1.00
CA GLY A 311 -1.39 -8.83 -0.43
C GLY A 311 -0.14 -8.87 -1.32
N LEU A 312 1.04 -9.17 -0.76
CA LEU A 312 2.31 -9.26 -1.52
C LEU A 312 2.75 -10.71 -1.77
N GLY A 313 1.82 -11.67 -1.84
CA GLY A 313 2.12 -13.07 -2.10
C GLY A 313 2.85 -13.32 -3.40
N TYR A 314 2.55 -12.53 -4.42
CA TYR A 314 3.08 -12.66 -5.78
C TYR A 314 4.50 -12.11 -6.00
N ILE A 315 4.99 -11.20 -5.16
CA ILE A 315 6.32 -10.61 -5.35
C ILE A 315 7.41 -11.63 -5.04
N ARG A 316 8.56 -11.52 -5.73
CA ARG A 316 9.70 -12.39 -5.44
C ARG A 316 10.52 -11.85 -4.27
N LEU A 317 11.01 -12.75 -3.42
CA LEU A 317 11.81 -12.38 -2.23
C LEU A 317 13.05 -11.55 -2.58
N GLY A 318 13.72 -11.85 -3.67
CA GLY A 318 14.92 -11.15 -4.16
C GLY A 318 14.63 -10.06 -5.18
N GLN A 319 13.38 -9.68 -5.41
CA GLN A 319 13.02 -8.62 -6.36
C GLN A 319 13.69 -7.30 -5.98
N PRO A 320 14.44 -6.65 -6.89
CA PRO A 320 15.10 -5.39 -6.59
C PRO A 320 14.10 -4.31 -6.15
N ALA A 321 14.44 -3.55 -5.11
CA ALA A 321 13.60 -2.47 -4.60
C ALA A 321 13.24 -1.41 -5.67
N THR A 322 14.12 -1.25 -6.67
CA THR A 322 13.93 -0.31 -7.78
C THR A 322 12.88 -0.75 -8.81
N THR A 323 12.42 -2.00 -8.75
CA THR A 323 11.38 -2.55 -9.62
C THR A 323 10.02 -2.67 -8.92
N LEU A 324 9.95 -2.36 -7.63
CA LEU A 324 8.71 -2.31 -6.89
C LEU A 324 7.98 -1.00 -7.18
N SER A 325 6.66 -1.09 -7.31
CA SER A 325 5.80 0.10 -7.32
C SER A 325 5.83 0.80 -5.95
N GLY A 326 5.39 2.07 -5.92
CA GLY A 326 5.29 2.81 -4.65
C GLY A 326 4.40 2.10 -3.62
N GLY A 327 3.26 1.58 -4.04
CA GLY A 327 2.35 0.82 -3.19
C GLY A 327 2.93 -0.51 -2.70
N GLU A 328 3.67 -1.25 -3.54
CA GLU A 328 4.38 -2.46 -3.11
C GLU A 328 5.45 -2.15 -2.06
N ALA A 329 6.26 -1.09 -2.29
CA ALA A 329 7.27 -0.66 -1.33
C ALA A 329 6.65 -0.27 0.01
N GLN A 330 5.52 0.43 0.00
CA GLN A 330 4.76 0.82 1.19
C GLN A 330 4.26 -0.41 1.95
N ARG A 331 3.69 -1.40 1.26
CA ARG A 331 3.21 -2.64 1.88
C ARG A 331 4.36 -3.50 2.44
N VAL A 332 5.54 -3.54 1.82
CA VAL A 332 6.73 -4.19 2.40
C VAL A 332 7.14 -3.52 3.71
N LYS A 333 7.07 -2.17 3.79
CA LYS A 333 7.31 -1.43 5.04
C LYS A 333 6.29 -1.82 6.11
N LEU A 334 5.01 -1.83 5.76
CA LEU A 334 3.92 -2.22 6.66
C LEU A 334 4.13 -3.66 7.19
N ALA A 335 4.34 -4.64 6.31
CA ALA A 335 4.62 -6.03 6.69
C ALA A 335 5.82 -6.15 7.65
N THR A 336 6.85 -5.33 7.44
CA THR A 336 8.03 -5.32 8.32
C THR A 336 7.67 -4.88 9.73
N GLU A 337 6.84 -3.86 9.87
CA GLU A 337 6.41 -3.37 11.18
C GLU A 337 5.44 -4.36 11.87
N LEU A 338 4.51 -4.95 11.11
CA LEU A 338 3.60 -6.01 11.61
C LEU A 338 4.35 -7.22 12.17
N SER A 339 5.51 -7.55 11.60
CA SER A 339 6.34 -8.65 12.09
C SER A 339 6.97 -8.39 13.47
N LYS A 340 6.86 -7.17 14.00
CA LYS A 340 7.37 -6.77 15.31
C LYS A 340 6.24 -6.82 16.35
N ARG A 341 6.61 -6.98 17.62
CA ARG A 341 5.62 -6.95 18.70
C ARG A 341 5.10 -5.51 18.89
N SER A 342 3.78 -5.34 18.84
CA SER A 342 3.15 -4.07 19.17
C SER A 342 3.26 -3.78 20.68
N THR A 343 3.34 -2.50 21.02
CA THR A 343 3.26 -2.00 22.40
C THR A 343 1.85 -1.55 22.79
N GLY A 344 0.93 -1.43 21.82
CA GLY A 344 -0.40 -0.85 21.99
C GLY A 344 -0.37 0.68 22.14
N ARG A 345 0.79 1.32 21.87
CA ARG A 345 0.98 2.78 21.95
C ARG A 345 1.78 3.30 20.74
N THR A 346 1.66 2.58 19.62
CA THR A 346 2.29 2.97 18.36
C THR A 346 1.31 3.79 17.53
N LEU A 347 1.80 4.90 16.97
CA LEU A 347 1.08 5.65 15.94
C LEU A 347 1.61 5.24 14.55
N TYR A 348 0.73 4.66 13.74
CA TYR A 348 0.99 4.40 12.33
C TYR A 348 0.42 5.54 11.49
N ILE A 349 1.23 6.06 10.60
CA ILE A 349 0.81 7.07 9.61
C ILE A 349 1.02 6.47 8.22
N LEU A 350 -0.04 6.42 7.43
CA LEU A 350 -0.01 5.89 6.05
C LEU A 350 -0.51 6.97 5.08
N ASP A 351 0.21 7.12 3.98
CA ASP A 351 -0.14 8.09 2.93
C ASP A 351 -0.60 7.34 1.67
N GLU A 352 -1.90 7.43 1.37
CA GLU A 352 -2.60 6.81 0.23
C GLU A 352 -2.23 5.32 0.02
N PRO A 353 -2.43 4.46 1.05
CA PRO A 353 -1.97 3.06 0.98
C PRO A 353 -2.76 2.19 -0.01
N THR A 354 -3.87 2.66 -0.55
CA THR A 354 -4.68 1.92 -1.54
C THR A 354 -4.29 2.19 -2.99
N THR A 355 -3.31 3.05 -3.23
CA THR A 355 -2.84 3.42 -4.58
C THR A 355 -2.43 2.18 -5.38
N GLY A 356 -3.01 2.01 -6.58
CA GLY A 356 -2.73 0.88 -7.48
C GLY A 356 -3.19 -0.48 -6.94
N LEU A 357 -4.15 -0.53 -6.02
CA LEU A 357 -4.68 -1.77 -5.47
C LEU A 357 -6.03 -2.14 -6.05
N HIS A 358 -6.17 -3.43 -6.39
CA HIS A 358 -7.47 -4.02 -6.63
C HIS A 358 -8.28 -4.10 -5.32
N ALA A 359 -9.63 -4.04 -5.40
CA ALA A 359 -10.53 -4.07 -4.24
C ALA A 359 -10.27 -5.25 -3.27
N ALA A 360 -9.85 -6.41 -3.79
CA ALA A 360 -9.48 -7.57 -2.96
C ALA A 360 -8.23 -7.34 -2.10
N ASP A 361 -7.26 -6.58 -2.61
CA ASP A 361 -6.04 -6.26 -1.84
C ASP A 361 -6.30 -5.11 -0.87
N ILE A 362 -7.20 -4.18 -1.21
CA ILE A 362 -7.71 -3.18 -0.27
C ILE A 362 -8.40 -3.88 0.91
N HIS A 363 -9.19 -4.93 0.65
CA HIS A 363 -9.85 -5.70 1.72
C HIS A 363 -8.82 -6.30 2.69
N LYS A 364 -7.79 -6.99 2.18
CA LYS A 364 -6.70 -7.53 3.01
C LYS A 364 -5.96 -6.42 3.80
N LEU A 365 -5.70 -5.29 3.16
CA LEU A 365 -5.08 -4.14 3.82
C LEU A 365 -5.96 -3.64 4.97
N MET A 366 -7.28 -3.55 4.77
CA MET A 366 -8.21 -3.14 5.82
C MET A 366 -8.22 -4.11 7.01
N ASP A 367 -8.20 -5.44 6.76
CA ASP A 367 -8.09 -6.44 7.84
C ASP A 367 -6.83 -6.20 8.68
N VAL A 368 -5.71 -5.90 8.04
CA VAL A 368 -4.45 -5.58 8.70
C VAL A 368 -4.54 -4.30 9.52
N LEU A 369 -5.11 -3.22 8.97
CA LEU A 369 -5.26 -1.96 9.68
C LEU A 369 -6.19 -2.09 10.89
N GLN A 370 -7.29 -2.83 10.75
CA GLN A 370 -8.21 -3.13 11.85
C GLN A 370 -7.51 -3.95 12.95
N MET A 371 -6.71 -4.95 12.59
CA MET A 371 -5.94 -5.75 13.55
C MET A 371 -4.94 -4.90 14.36
N LEU A 372 -4.30 -3.89 13.75
CA LEU A 372 -3.41 -2.96 14.46
C LEU A 372 -4.19 -2.16 15.53
N VAL A 373 -5.35 -1.63 15.15
CA VAL A 373 -6.20 -0.84 16.05
C VAL A 373 -6.77 -1.71 17.17
N ASP A 374 -7.17 -2.95 16.87
CA ASP A 374 -7.62 -3.93 17.89
C ASP A 374 -6.51 -4.28 18.87
N GLY A 375 -5.25 -4.21 18.43
CA GLY A 375 -4.06 -4.33 19.28
C GLY A 375 -3.78 -3.13 20.19
N GLY A 376 -4.60 -2.06 20.12
CA GLY A 376 -4.48 -0.83 20.91
C GLY A 376 -3.65 0.27 20.24
N ASP A 377 -3.10 0.03 19.06
CA ASP A 377 -2.35 1.04 18.30
C ASP A 377 -3.29 2.08 17.67
N THR A 378 -2.75 3.23 17.30
CA THR A 378 -3.48 4.29 16.59
C THR A 378 -3.05 4.29 15.14
N VAL A 379 -3.99 4.36 14.21
CA VAL A 379 -3.72 4.38 12.78
C VAL A 379 -4.32 5.65 12.17
N VAL A 380 -3.47 6.45 11.53
CA VAL A 380 -3.88 7.65 10.78
C VAL A 380 -3.56 7.42 9.30
N VAL A 381 -4.56 7.54 8.46
CA VAL A 381 -4.45 7.29 7.02
C VAL A 381 -4.88 8.53 6.25
N ILE A 382 -4.06 8.99 5.30
CA ILE A 382 -4.52 9.93 4.27
C ILE A 382 -5.14 9.10 3.17
N GLU A 383 -6.44 9.29 2.88
CA GLU A 383 -7.12 8.48 1.87
C GLU A 383 -8.27 9.19 1.18
N HIS A 384 -8.53 8.74 -0.05
CA HIS A 384 -9.65 9.14 -0.89
C HIS A 384 -10.57 7.97 -1.22
N ASN A 385 -10.09 6.74 -1.06
CA ASN A 385 -10.86 5.54 -1.34
C ASN A 385 -12.02 5.41 -0.35
N LEU A 386 -13.26 5.41 -0.87
CA LEU A 386 -14.46 5.39 -0.05
C LEU A 386 -14.65 4.09 0.73
N ASP A 387 -14.05 2.99 0.30
CA ASP A 387 -14.08 1.73 1.04
C ASP A 387 -13.25 1.81 2.33
N VAL A 388 -12.12 2.51 2.30
CA VAL A 388 -11.34 2.81 3.51
C VAL A 388 -12.05 3.84 4.37
N VAL A 389 -12.56 4.91 3.76
CA VAL A 389 -13.24 5.99 4.47
C VAL A 389 -14.48 5.48 5.21
N LYS A 390 -15.30 4.60 4.59
CA LYS A 390 -16.49 4.03 5.24
C LYS A 390 -16.15 3.11 6.42
N ALA A 391 -14.98 2.48 6.41
CA ALA A 391 -14.56 1.53 7.44
C ALA A 391 -13.78 2.20 8.59
N ALA A 392 -13.50 3.51 8.51
CA ALA A 392 -12.81 4.27 9.55
C ALA A 392 -13.66 4.45 10.81
N ASP A 393 -13.03 4.59 11.97
CA ASP A 393 -13.69 4.96 13.22
C ASP A 393 -13.95 6.47 13.29
N TYR A 394 -13.01 7.27 12.78
CA TYR A 394 -13.04 8.73 12.83
C TYR A 394 -12.50 9.34 11.54
N LEU A 395 -13.11 10.44 11.13
CA LEU A 395 -12.71 11.19 9.93
C LEU A 395 -12.32 12.63 10.29
N VAL A 396 -11.33 13.14 9.56
CA VAL A 396 -10.99 14.57 9.50
C VAL A 396 -11.09 14.98 8.04
N ASP A 397 -12.13 15.73 7.70
CA ASP A 397 -12.38 16.20 6.32
C ASP A 397 -11.85 17.61 6.11
N LEU A 398 -10.87 17.77 5.22
CA LEU A 398 -10.22 19.03 4.89
C LEU A 398 -10.73 19.60 3.57
N GLY A 399 -10.95 20.90 3.54
CA GLY A 399 -11.45 21.57 2.35
C GLY A 399 -11.70 23.07 2.56
N PRO A 400 -12.80 23.60 1.97
CA PRO A 400 -13.71 22.94 1.03
C PRO A 400 -13.11 22.72 -0.35
N GLU A 401 -12.09 23.50 -0.74
CA GLU A 401 -11.41 23.45 -2.04
C GLU A 401 -9.92 23.08 -1.89
N GLY A 402 -9.20 22.98 -3.02
CA GLY A 402 -7.75 22.87 -3.05
C GLY A 402 -7.04 24.22 -3.05
N GLY A 403 -5.72 24.22 -2.77
CA GLY A 403 -4.90 25.42 -2.77
C GLY A 403 -5.38 26.49 -1.77
N ASP A 404 -5.42 27.76 -2.18
CA ASP A 404 -5.81 28.89 -1.32
C ASP A 404 -7.29 28.83 -0.86
N GLY A 405 -8.13 28.13 -1.61
CA GLY A 405 -9.53 27.87 -1.23
C GLY A 405 -9.72 26.77 -0.18
N GLY A 406 -8.67 26.03 0.11
CA GLY A 406 -8.65 24.93 1.10
C GLY A 406 -8.07 25.33 2.44
N GLY A 407 -7.54 24.33 3.14
CA GLY A 407 -6.78 24.53 4.38
C GLY A 407 -7.61 24.74 5.63
N THR A 408 -8.90 24.41 5.60
CA THR A 408 -9.80 24.45 6.75
C THR A 408 -10.34 23.05 7.05
N VAL A 409 -10.72 22.81 8.29
CA VAL A 409 -11.49 21.63 8.68
C VAL A 409 -12.95 21.86 8.30
N VAL A 410 -13.46 21.04 7.40
CA VAL A 410 -14.88 21.08 6.97
C VAL A 410 -15.74 20.36 7.98
N ALA A 411 -15.32 19.19 8.42
CA ALA A 411 -16.02 18.38 9.39
C ALA A 411 -15.07 17.38 10.07
N THR A 412 -15.42 16.95 11.29
CA THR A 412 -14.79 15.84 12.01
C THR A 412 -15.84 14.99 12.67
N GLY A 413 -15.60 13.71 12.83
CA GLY A 413 -16.54 12.78 13.48
C GLY A 413 -16.52 11.42 12.81
N THR A 414 -17.55 10.63 13.06
CA THR A 414 -17.75 9.34 12.38
C THR A 414 -18.07 9.53 10.89
N PRO A 415 -17.87 8.54 10.04
CA PRO A 415 -18.34 8.59 8.64
C PRO A 415 -19.81 8.99 8.50
N GLU A 416 -20.66 8.55 9.41
CA GLU A 416 -22.06 8.90 9.46
C GLU A 416 -22.28 10.40 9.75
N ASP A 417 -21.50 10.98 10.67
CA ASP A 417 -21.57 12.42 11.00
C ASP A 417 -21.17 13.27 9.81
N ILE A 418 -20.08 12.89 9.12
CA ILE A 418 -19.60 13.60 7.93
C ILE A 418 -20.64 13.62 6.81
N CYS A 419 -21.41 12.54 6.64
CA CYS A 419 -22.52 12.48 5.68
C CYS A 419 -23.66 13.46 5.96
N GLN A 420 -23.75 14.00 7.18
CA GLN A 420 -24.76 15.01 7.54
C GLN A 420 -24.31 16.45 7.26
N VAL A 421 -23.04 16.66 6.92
CA VAL A 421 -22.48 18.00 6.67
C VAL A 421 -22.61 18.37 5.20
N PRO A 422 -23.48 19.33 4.82
CA PRO A 422 -23.74 19.64 3.40
C PRO A 422 -22.53 20.20 2.64
N GLN A 423 -21.57 20.79 3.35
CA GLN A 423 -20.34 21.37 2.79
C GLN A 423 -19.28 20.32 2.52
N SER A 424 -19.40 19.11 3.07
CA SER A 424 -18.46 18.01 2.86
C SER A 424 -18.69 17.33 1.51
N TYR A 425 -17.74 17.46 0.61
CA TYR A 425 -17.74 16.66 -0.61
C TYR A 425 -17.59 15.18 -0.29
N THR A 426 -16.67 14.84 0.62
CA THR A 426 -16.49 13.47 1.09
C THR A 426 -17.80 12.87 1.61
N GLY A 427 -18.52 13.57 2.46
CA GLY A 427 -19.82 13.14 3.00
C GLY A 427 -20.86 12.90 1.91
N ARG A 428 -20.89 13.75 0.90
CA ARG A 428 -21.80 13.62 -0.24
C ARG A 428 -21.58 12.33 -1.03
N PHE A 429 -20.33 11.99 -1.34
CA PHE A 429 -20.00 10.77 -2.08
C PHE A 429 -20.03 9.52 -1.20
N LEU A 430 -19.71 9.64 0.08
CA LEU A 430 -19.69 8.55 1.04
C LEU A 430 -21.10 8.03 1.37
N LYS A 431 -22.09 8.91 1.44
CA LYS A 431 -23.47 8.56 1.85
C LYS A 431 -24.06 7.38 1.06
N PRO A 432 -24.11 7.40 -0.29
CA PRO A 432 -24.63 6.27 -1.05
C PRO A 432 -23.84 4.98 -0.87
N VAL A 433 -22.52 5.08 -0.66
CA VAL A 433 -21.66 3.90 -0.42
C VAL A 433 -21.95 3.26 0.93
N LEU A 434 -22.17 4.08 1.98
CA LEU A 434 -22.59 3.60 3.29
C LEU A 434 -23.95 2.93 3.25
N GLU A 435 -24.95 3.54 2.59
CA GLU A 435 -26.30 3.01 2.44
C GLU A 435 -26.26 1.65 1.71
N ARG A 436 -25.61 1.60 0.55
CA ARG A 436 -25.42 0.35 -0.22
C ARG A 436 -24.75 -0.76 0.61
N THR A 437 -23.68 -0.43 1.33
CA THR A 437 -22.96 -1.43 2.13
C THR A 437 -23.83 -1.92 3.29
N LYS A 438 -24.57 -1.04 3.99
CA LYS A 438 -25.51 -1.42 5.04
C LYS A 438 -26.61 -2.36 4.53
N ASP A 439 -27.10 -2.14 3.31
CA ASP A 439 -28.11 -3.00 2.70
C ASP A 439 -27.54 -4.38 2.33
N LEU A 440 -26.31 -4.43 1.81
CA LEU A 440 -25.59 -5.69 1.56
C LEU A 440 -25.40 -6.49 2.85
N MET A 441 -24.98 -5.83 3.94
CA MET A 441 -24.80 -6.47 5.26
C MET A 441 -26.11 -7.03 5.85
N LYS A 442 -27.25 -6.40 5.56
CA LYS A 442 -28.57 -6.90 6.00
C LYS A 442 -29.10 -8.05 5.15
N GLY A 443 -28.39 -8.47 4.11
CA GLY A 443 -28.84 -9.54 3.20
C GLY A 443 -29.98 -9.11 2.26
N ASN A 444 -30.25 -7.83 2.14
CA ASN A 444 -31.26 -7.28 1.24
C ASN A 444 -30.66 -7.10 -0.17
N CYS A 445 -30.29 -8.20 -0.81
CA CYS A 445 -30.02 -8.22 -2.25
C CYS A 445 -31.35 -8.17 -3.02
N HIS A 446 -32.10 -7.07 -2.92
CA HIS A 446 -33.23 -6.81 -3.80
C HIS A 446 -32.96 -5.52 -4.57
N GLY A 447 -32.69 -5.69 -5.86
CA GLY A 447 -32.83 -4.64 -6.85
C GLY A 447 -31.55 -3.89 -7.21
N LEU A 448 -30.77 -4.51 -8.05
CA LEU A 448 -30.04 -3.84 -9.13
C LEU A 448 -30.54 -4.48 -10.42
N GLU A 449 -31.78 -4.15 -10.81
CA GLU A 449 -32.25 -4.21 -12.19
C GLU A 449 -31.95 -2.88 -12.89
#